data_86f9edbeb1c04499c9b9f7d375d56107
#
_entry.id   86f9edbeb1c04499c9b9f7d375d56107
#
_cell.length_a   1.000
_cell.length_b   1.000
_cell.length_c   1.000
_cell.angle_alpha   90.00
_cell.angle_beta   90.00
_cell.angle_gamma   90.00
#
_symmetry.space_group_name_H-M   'P 1'
#
loop_
_entity.id
_entity.type
_entity.pdbx_description
1 polymer ?
#
loop_
_entity_poly.entity_id
_entity_poly.type
_entity_poly.pdbx_seq_one_letter_code
_entity_poly.pdbx_strand_id
1 'polypeptide(L)'
;VKAATGWDDKAALMGESFIQWVIEDDFIAGRPAWEMVGVEMVQSVQAHEEAKIRLLNATHSCIAWAGTLAGYQYIHEGTHDAAIRQMAYDYVTDDAIPVLHTPEQPCPINLEQYRDVVLDRFGNPAIADTNQRVAMDAFSKIPGMIAPTIRDKLARNAPFDSVAVLPALFLAYLQRWHAGRIPYTYQDQAMDPAVAHAICDAADPVAAYAADTTLWGEMASHPRLVDALRQAYARVLAFVAQRTGA
;
A
#
# COMPACT_ATOMS: atom_id res chain seq x y z
N VAL A 1 4.71 -14.69 27.44
CA VAL A 1 4.32 -13.90 28.62
C VAL A 1 4.35 -14.79 29.86
N LYS A 2 3.55 -15.87 29.93
CA LYS A 2 3.44 -16.73 31.13
C LYS A 2 4.79 -17.25 31.65
N ALA A 3 5.68 -17.70 30.74
CA ALA A 3 7.00 -18.20 31.13
C ALA A 3 7.91 -17.11 31.74
N ALA A 4 7.74 -15.86 31.35
CA ALA A 4 8.54 -14.71 31.80
C ALA A 4 7.96 -14.00 33.02
N THR A 5 6.62 -13.98 33.17
CA THR A 5 5.91 -13.18 34.19
C THR A 5 5.19 -14.03 35.25
N GLY A 6 4.96 -15.31 34.97
CA GLY A 6 4.11 -16.19 35.79
C GLY A 6 2.60 -16.05 35.53
N TRP A 7 2.17 -15.03 34.78
CA TRP A 7 0.76 -14.73 34.52
C TRP A 7 0.31 -15.24 33.16
N ASP A 8 -0.88 -15.84 33.10
CA ASP A 8 -1.55 -16.28 31.89
C ASP A 8 -2.37 -15.12 31.30
N ASP A 9 -1.69 -14.16 30.70
CA ASP A 9 -2.32 -13.00 30.07
C ASP A 9 -2.87 -13.39 28.69
N LYS A 10 -4.20 -13.48 28.60
CA LYS A 10 -4.89 -13.82 27.35
C LYS A 10 -4.99 -12.64 26.36
N ALA A 11 -4.66 -11.43 26.79
CA ALA A 11 -4.56 -10.25 25.95
C ALA A 11 -3.12 -9.98 25.46
N ALA A 12 -2.19 -10.88 25.76
CA ALA A 12 -0.81 -10.75 25.31
C ALA A 12 -0.71 -10.76 23.79
N LEU A 13 -0.01 -9.78 23.24
CA LEU A 13 0.22 -9.61 21.81
C LEU A 13 1.71 -9.68 21.50
N MET A 14 2.04 -10.20 20.31
CA MET A 14 3.36 -10.02 19.73
C MET A 14 3.47 -8.63 19.17
N GLY A 15 4.54 -7.92 19.47
CA GLY A 15 4.84 -6.60 18.96
C GLY A 15 6.25 -6.52 18.40
N GLU A 16 6.49 -5.56 17.51
CA GLU A 16 7.83 -5.24 17.03
C GLU A 16 8.60 -4.46 18.09
N SER A 17 9.92 -4.50 18.02
CA SER A 17 10.80 -3.63 18.82
C SER A 17 10.83 -2.18 18.29
N PHE A 18 10.26 -1.94 17.12
CA PHE A 18 10.15 -0.63 16.51
C PHE A 18 9.21 0.26 17.32
N ILE A 19 9.70 1.43 17.71
CA ILE A 19 8.95 2.46 18.44
C ILE A 19 8.96 3.73 17.60
N GLN A 20 7.77 4.21 17.25
CA GLN A 20 7.58 5.53 16.68
C GLN A 20 6.23 6.07 17.18
N TRP A 21 6.28 7.17 17.90
CA TRP A 21 5.11 7.89 18.35
C TRP A 21 5.34 9.38 18.13
N VAL A 22 4.60 9.97 17.20
CA VAL A 22 4.70 11.37 16.80
C VAL A 22 3.42 12.07 17.23
N ILE A 23 3.56 13.19 17.93
CA ILE A 23 2.42 13.98 18.44
C ILE A 23 2.66 15.45 18.08
N GLU A 24 1.60 16.13 17.64
CA GLU A 24 1.60 17.56 17.44
C GLU A 24 1.62 18.29 18.80
N ASP A 25 2.59 19.21 18.99
CA ASP A 25 2.78 19.88 20.26
C ASP A 25 1.86 21.11 20.38
N ASP A 26 0.55 20.87 20.38
CA ASP A 26 -0.50 21.88 20.54
C ASP A 26 -1.48 21.49 21.66
N PHE A 27 -1.09 21.76 22.91
CA PHE A 27 -1.84 21.39 24.11
C PHE A 27 -2.31 22.62 24.87
N ILE A 28 -3.62 22.85 24.93
CA ILE A 28 -4.26 23.99 25.61
C ILE A 28 -3.87 24.06 27.11
N ALA A 29 -3.77 22.92 27.79
CA ALA A 29 -3.55 22.85 29.24
C ALA A 29 -2.13 22.36 29.60
N GLY A 30 -1.20 22.36 28.67
CA GLY A 30 0.11 21.74 28.83
C GLY A 30 0.06 20.22 28.75
N ARG A 31 1.21 19.57 28.86
CA ARG A 31 1.37 18.12 28.72
C ARG A 31 2.51 17.58 29.57
N PRO A 32 2.55 16.26 29.86
CA PRO A 32 3.75 15.62 30.38
C PRO A 32 4.92 15.72 29.40
N ALA A 33 6.13 15.57 29.91
CA ALA A 33 7.36 15.59 29.10
C ALA A 33 7.56 14.24 28.38
N TRP A 34 6.69 13.91 27.43
CA TRP A 34 6.71 12.63 26.68
C TRP A 34 7.95 12.45 25.82
N GLU A 35 8.59 13.55 25.39
CA GLU A 35 9.89 13.52 24.70
C GLU A 35 10.98 12.83 25.53
N MET A 36 10.89 12.84 26.86
CA MET A 36 11.83 12.14 27.73
C MET A 36 11.75 10.60 27.64
N VAL A 37 10.67 10.08 27.08
CA VAL A 37 10.48 8.64 26.85
C VAL A 37 10.43 8.30 25.36
N GLY A 38 10.94 9.18 24.50
CA GLY A 38 11.13 8.93 23.06
C GLY A 38 9.96 9.29 22.17
N VAL A 39 8.96 10.04 22.67
CA VAL A 39 7.91 10.59 21.80
C VAL A 39 8.46 11.78 21.01
N GLU A 40 8.23 11.77 19.71
CA GLU A 40 8.58 12.87 18.80
C GLU A 40 7.50 13.96 18.89
N MET A 41 7.85 15.11 19.48
CA MET A 41 6.96 16.27 19.53
C MET A 41 7.23 17.15 18.32
N VAL A 42 6.21 17.37 17.48
CA VAL A 42 6.34 18.10 16.21
C VAL A 42 5.35 19.26 16.13
N GLN A 43 5.59 20.20 15.23
CA GLN A 43 4.67 21.31 14.97
C GLN A 43 3.48 20.92 14.09
N SER A 44 3.67 19.89 13.23
CA SER A 44 2.62 19.31 12.41
C SER A 44 2.93 17.85 12.14
N VAL A 45 1.93 16.98 12.29
CA VAL A 45 2.03 15.54 11.99
C VAL A 45 1.82 15.24 10.51
N GLN A 46 1.41 16.20 9.70
CA GLN A 46 1.01 15.99 8.30
C GLN A 46 2.06 15.24 7.49
N ALA A 47 3.33 15.64 7.57
CA ALA A 47 4.41 14.97 6.82
C ALA A 47 4.57 13.49 7.24
N HIS A 48 4.39 13.20 8.52
CA HIS A 48 4.47 11.84 9.06
C HIS A 48 3.27 10.99 8.63
N GLU A 49 2.07 11.56 8.62
CA GLU A 49 0.86 10.91 8.12
C GLU A 49 0.97 10.59 6.62
N GLU A 50 1.40 11.56 5.80
CA GLU A 50 1.59 11.35 4.36
C GLU A 50 2.66 10.30 4.09
N ALA A 51 3.81 10.35 4.77
CA ALA A 51 4.84 9.34 4.65
C ALA A 51 4.30 7.95 5.03
N LYS A 52 3.59 7.83 6.16
CA LYS A 52 2.99 6.55 6.57
C LYS A 52 1.98 6.04 5.54
N ILE A 53 1.08 6.88 5.05
CA ILE A 53 0.02 6.48 4.12
C ILE A 53 0.61 6.07 2.77
N ARG A 54 1.48 6.90 2.20
CA ARG A 54 2.00 6.70 0.85
C ARG A 54 3.17 5.70 0.82
N LEU A 55 4.06 5.68 1.82
CA LEU A 55 5.16 4.71 1.83
C LEU A 55 4.77 3.38 2.48
N LEU A 56 4.28 3.42 3.73
CA LEU A 56 4.03 2.17 4.46
C LEU A 56 2.74 1.48 3.98
N ASN A 57 1.60 2.17 4.03
CA ASN A 57 0.32 1.52 3.79
C ASN A 57 0.12 1.11 2.32
N ALA A 58 0.51 1.97 1.36
CA ALA A 58 0.42 1.65 -0.05
C ALA A 58 1.38 0.51 -0.43
N THR A 59 2.61 0.52 0.07
CA THR A 59 3.59 -0.57 -0.13
C THR A 59 3.09 -1.88 0.45
N HIS A 60 2.46 -1.85 1.62
CA HIS A 60 1.85 -3.02 2.24
C HIS A 60 0.78 -3.64 1.36
N SER A 61 -0.09 -2.81 0.76
CA SER A 61 -1.11 -3.26 -0.18
C SER A 61 -0.50 -3.85 -1.46
N CYS A 62 0.57 -3.25 -2.00
CA CYS A 62 1.32 -3.80 -3.12
C CYS A 62 1.78 -5.23 -2.85
N ILE A 63 2.45 -5.45 -1.71
CA ILE A 63 2.97 -6.76 -1.30
C ILE A 63 1.83 -7.77 -1.10
N ALA A 64 0.70 -7.35 -0.50
CA ALA A 64 -0.43 -8.23 -0.25
C ALA A 64 -1.12 -8.72 -1.54
N TRP A 65 -1.37 -7.81 -2.49
CA TRP A 65 -1.97 -8.18 -3.76
C TRP A 65 -1.02 -9.03 -4.60
N ALA A 66 0.23 -8.62 -4.73
CA ALA A 66 1.25 -9.39 -5.46
C ALA A 66 1.51 -10.75 -4.80
N GLY A 67 1.61 -10.80 -3.47
CA GLY A 67 1.80 -12.02 -2.69
C GLY A 67 0.64 -13.00 -2.88
N THR A 68 -0.61 -12.53 -2.83
CA THR A 68 -1.79 -13.36 -3.13
C THR A 68 -1.76 -13.91 -4.56
N LEU A 69 -1.41 -13.05 -5.53
CA LEU A 69 -1.28 -13.46 -6.94
C LEU A 69 -0.17 -14.49 -7.17
N ALA A 70 0.88 -14.43 -6.35
CA ALA A 70 1.99 -15.41 -6.37
C ALA A 70 1.70 -16.69 -5.56
N GLY A 71 0.59 -16.74 -4.80
CA GLY A 71 0.20 -17.92 -4.00
C GLY A 71 0.76 -17.90 -2.57
N TYR A 72 1.31 -16.80 -2.10
CA TYR A 72 1.80 -16.63 -0.73
C TYR A 72 0.64 -16.36 0.24
N GLN A 73 0.83 -16.77 1.50
CA GLN A 73 -0.15 -16.53 2.56
C GLN A 73 0.19 -15.28 3.39
N TYR A 74 1.47 -15.07 3.64
CA TYR A 74 1.94 -14.02 4.55
C TYR A 74 2.70 -12.91 3.82
N ILE A 75 2.65 -11.71 4.40
CA ILE A 75 3.34 -10.51 3.89
C ILE A 75 4.85 -10.73 3.78
N HIS A 76 5.47 -11.37 4.81
CA HIS A 76 6.91 -11.59 4.81
C HIS A 76 7.37 -12.50 3.65
N GLU A 77 6.55 -13.47 3.22
CA GLU A 77 6.86 -14.32 2.07
C GLU A 77 6.94 -13.48 0.78
N GLY A 78 5.93 -12.63 0.54
CA GLY A 78 5.93 -11.68 -0.57
C GLY A 78 7.08 -10.68 -0.50
N THR A 79 7.43 -10.22 0.71
CA THR A 79 8.55 -9.29 0.90
C THR A 79 9.91 -9.94 0.62
N HIS A 80 10.05 -11.24 0.85
CA HIS A 80 11.26 -12.00 0.51
C HIS A 80 11.33 -12.42 -0.97
N ASP A 81 10.22 -12.35 -1.72
CA ASP A 81 10.26 -12.51 -3.17
C ASP A 81 10.90 -11.27 -3.82
N ALA A 82 12.02 -11.50 -4.52
CA ALA A 82 12.81 -10.40 -5.08
C ALA A 82 12.02 -9.51 -6.04
N ALA A 83 11.11 -10.08 -6.84
CA ALA A 83 10.32 -9.31 -7.80
C ALA A 83 9.25 -8.47 -7.10
N ILE A 84 8.59 -9.00 -6.06
CA ILE A 84 7.58 -8.27 -5.28
C ILE A 84 8.26 -7.16 -4.47
N ARG A 85 9.39 -7.46 -3.81
CA ARG A 85 10.18 -6.46 -3.08
C ARG A 85 10.63 -5.33 -4.01
N GLN A 86 11.05 -5.67 -5.24
CA GLN A 86 11.47 -4.66 -6.21
C GLN A 86 10.31 -3.76 -6.65
N MET A 87 9.12 -4.31 -6.93
CA MET A 87 7.93 -3.49 -7.24
C MET A 87 7.62 -2.49 -6.13
N ALA A 88 7.69 -2.94 -4.87
CA ALA A 88 7.46 -2.10 -3.71
C ALA A 88 8.55 -1.03 -3.54
N TYR A 89 9.81 -1.39 -3.75
CA TYR A 89 10.96 -0.49 -3.69
C TYR A 89 10.90 0.59 -4.77
N ASP A 90 10.64 0.19 -6.02
CA ASP A 90 10.56 1.11 -7.17
C ASP A 90 9.42 2.10 -6.99
N TYR A 91 8.24 1.63 -6.54
CA TYR A 91 7.12 2.51 -6.24
C TYR A 91 7.51 3.64 -5.27
N VAL A 92 8.15 3.29 -4.16
CA VAL A 92 8.53 4.29 -3.16
C VAL A 92 9.61 5.22 -3.69
N THR A 93 10.63 4.67 -4.35
CA THR A 93 11.82 5.40 -4.80
C THR A 93 11.51 6.33 -5.97
N ASP A 94 10.80 5.83 -6.98
CA ASP A 94 10.61 6.56 -8.24
C ASP A 94 9.40 7.51 -8.20
N ASP A 95 8.39 7.16 -7.39
CA ASP A 95 7.13 7.88 -7.42
C ASP A 95 6.72 8.53 -6.10
N ALA A 96 6.78 7.83 -4.97
CA ALA A 96 6.30 8.39 -3.70
C ALA A 96 7.27 9.42 -3.11
N ILE A 97 8.56 9.13 -3.01
CA ILE A 97 9.56 10.06 -2.48
C ILE A 97 9.61 11.37 -3.27
N PRO A 98 9.69 11.37 -4.63
CA PRO A 98 9.75 12.61 -5.40
C PRO A 98 8.54 13.52 -5.31
N VAL A 99 7.38 13.01 -4.87
CA VAL A 99 6.19 13.86 -4.65
C VAL A 99 6.09 14.36 -3.22
N LEU A 100 6.64 13.63 -2.26
CA LEU A 100 6.63 13.98 -0.83
C LEU A 100 7.79 14.88 -0.42
N HIS A 101 8.89 14.87 -1.17
CA HIS A 101 10.08 15.68 -0.89
C HIS A 101 10.47 16.44 -2.15
N THR A 102 10.27 17.75 -2.15
CA THR A 102 10.67 18.65 -3.24
C THR A 102 11.52 19.78 -2.69
N PRO A 103 12.28 20.49 -3.54
CA PRO A 103 13.03 21.68 -3.10
C PRO A 103 12.14 22.75 -2.46
N GLU A 104 10.88 22.90 -2.95
CA GLU A 104 9.92 23.88 -2.47
C GLU A 104 9.22 23.42 -1.17
N GLN A 105 9.10 22.11 -0.98
CA GLN A 105 8.47 21.51 0.20
C GLN A 105 9.29 20.31 0.68
N PRO A 106 10.41 20.56 1.38
CA PRO A 106 11.25 19.48 1.90
C PRO A 106 10.54 18.72 3.02
N CYS A 107 10.51 17.42 2.90
CA CYS A 107 10.01 16.54 3.96
C CYS A 107 11.03 16.48 5.12
N PRO A 108 10.60 16.64 6.39
CA PRO A 108 11.50 16.56 7.54
C PRO A 108 11.98 15.11 7.83
N ILE A 109 11.34 14.11 7.22
CA ILE A 109 11.65 12.69 7.41
C ILE A 109 12.65 12.25 6.36
N ASN A 110 13.64 11.42 6.74
CA ASN A 110 14.46 10.70 5.79
C ASN A 110 13.65 9.57 5.15
N LEU A 111 13.01 9.88 4.00
CA LEU A 111 12.08 8.97 3.34
C LEU A 111 12.76 7.71 2.77
N GLU A 112 14.03 7.80 2.39
CA GLU A 112 14.80 6.64 1.92
C GLU A 112 15.06 5.66 3.06
N GLN A 113 15.51 6.14 4.20
CA GLN A 113 15.67 5.33 5.39
C GLN A 113 14.32 4.77 5.87
N TYR A 114 13.26 5.56 5.81
CA TYR A 114 11.92 5.12 6.16
C TYR A 114 11.45 3.96 5.25
N ARG A 115 11.67 4.06 3.92
CA ARG A 115 11.41 2.99 2.95
C ARG A 115 12.12 1.69 3.36
N ASP A 116 13.42 1.77 3.64
CA ASP A 116 14.24 0.60 3.93
C ASP A 116 13.77 -0.08 5.24
N VAL A 117 13.51 0.70 6.29
CA VAL A 117 12.94 0.22 7.55
C VAL A 117 11.57 -0.43 7.34
N VAL A 118 10.69 0.16 6.53
CA VAL A 118 9.35 -0.39 6.24
C VAL A 118 9.46 -1.74 5.53
N LEU A 119 10.31 -1.86 4.52
CA LEU A 119 10.50 -3.11 3.80
C LEU A 119 11.13 -4.21 4.68
N ASP A 120 12.04 -3.86 5.58
CA ASP A 120 12.63 -4.81 6.51
C ASP A 120 11.60 -5.29 7.54
N ARG A 121 10.75 -4.40 8.05
CA ARG A 121 9.65 -4.75 8.96
C ARG A 121 8.65 -5.70 8.32
N PHE A 122 8.26 -5.47 7.06
CA PHE A 122 7.37 -6.37 6.33
C PHE A 122 7.98 -7.75 6.09
N GLY A 123 9.31 -7.85 6.05
CA GLY A 123 10.04 -9.10 5.97
C GLY A 123 10.10 -9.90 7.27
N ASN A 124 9.58 -9.38 8.39
CA ASN A 124 9.65 -10.04 9.69
C ASN A 124 8.62 -11.20 9.82
N PRO A 125 9.05 -12.47 9.82
CA PRO A 125 8.12 -13.60 9.88
C PRO A 125 7.43 -13.75 11.25
N ALA A 126 7.97 -13.14 12.32
CA ALA A 126 7.40 -13.24 13.66
C ALA A 126 6.07 -12.50 13.79
N ILE A 127 5.78 -11.54 12.91
CA ILE A 127 4.51 -10.80 12.90
C ILE A 127 3.39 -11.65 12.31
N ALA A 128 3.70 -12.56 11.38
CA ALA A 128 2.75 -13.47 10.72
C ALA A 128 1.53 -12.73 10.13
N ASP A 129 1.73 -11.53 9.59
CA ASP A 129 0.66 -10.75 8.98
C ASP A 129 0.23 -11.37 7.66
N THR A 130 -1.09 -11.51 7.45
CA THR A 130 -1.62 -12.23 6.30
C THR A 130 -1.93 -11.32 5.12
N ASN A 131 -1.71 -11.82 3.90
CA ASN A 131 -2.13 -11.13 2.68
C ASN A 131 -3.65 -10.89 2.69
N GLN A 132 -4.46 -11.82 3.24
CA GLN A 132 -5.90 -11.64 3.40
C GLN A 132 -6.24 -10.33 4.14
N ARG A 133 -5.67 -10.11 5.32
CA ARG A 133 -5.96 -8.92 6.14
C ARG A 133 -5.57 -7.63 5.42
N VAL A 134 -4.42 -7.65 4.75
CA VAL A 134 -3.86 -6.45 4.13
C VAL A 134 -4.48 -6.15 2.76
N ALA A 135 -4.93 -7.17 2.01
CA ALA A 135 -5.53 -6.96 0.69
C ALA A 135 -6.93 -6.33 0.72
N MET A 136 -7.62 -6.34 1.88
CA MET A 136 -8.99 -5.81 2.04
C MET A 136 -9.07 -4.30 1.79
N ASP A 137 -10.30 -3.82 1.53
CA ASP A 137 -10.68 -2.39 1.43
C ASP A 137 -9.91 -1.61 0.34
N ALA A 138 -9.66 -2.24 -0.80
CA ALA A 138 -8.91 -1.63 -1.90
C ALA A 138 -9.63 -0.43 -2.52
N PHE A 139 -10.97 -0.44 -2.55
CA PHE A 139 -11.78 0.68 -3.05
C PHE A 139 -11.70 1.92 -2.13
N SER A 140 -11.24 1.78 -0.89
CA SER A 140 -10.87 2.90 -0.03
C SER A 140 -9.36 3.20 -0.10
N LYS A 141 -8.52 2.18 -0.22
CA LYS A 141 -7.06 2.31 -0.21
C LYS A 141 -6.52 2.95 -1.48
N ILE A 142 -7.06 2.60 -2.64
CA ILE A 142 -6.61 3.18 -3.90
C ILE A 142 -6.84 4.70 -3.90
N PRO A 143 -8.06 5.22 -3.69
CA PRO A 143 -8.28 6.66 -3.68
C PRO A 143 -7.57 7.39 -2.53
N GLY A 144 -7.43 6.74 -1.36
CA GLY A 144 -6.84 7.36 -0.17
C GLY A 144 -5.31 7.30 -0.09
N MET A 145 -4.66 6.29 -0.69
CA MET A 145 -3.24 6.02 -0.47
C MET A 145 -2.40 6.03 -1.75
N ILE A 146 -2.97 5.61 -2.90
CA ILE A 146 -2.24 5.39 -4.15
C ILE A 146 -2.54 6.50 -5.16
N ALA A 147 -3.81 6.78 -5.41
CA ALA A 147 -4.25 7.80 -6.36
C ALA A 147 -3.68 9.21 -6.10
N PRO A 148 -3.47 9.65 -4.83
CA PRO A 148 -2.80 10.93 -4.57
C PRO A 148 -1.41 11.03 -5.20
N THR A 149 -0.60 9.96 -5.17
CA THR A 149 0.72 9.96 -5.82
C THR A 149 0.61 10.09 -7.34
N ILE A 150 -0.34 9.38 -7.96
CA ILE A 150 -0.60 9.49 -9.40
C ILE A 150 -1.06 10.91 -9.77
N ARG A 151 -1.97 11.50 -8.99
CA ARG A 151 -2.46 12.87 -9.18
C ARG A 151 -1.34 13.89 -9.13
N ASP A 152 -0.46 13.79 -8.13
CA ASP A 152 0.66 14.70 -7.97
C ASP A 152 1.66 14.59 -9.13
N LYS A 153 1.92 13.37 -9.62
CA LYS A 153 2.75 13.12 -10.80
C LYS A 153 2.10 13.66 -12.08
N LEU A 154 0.79 13.46 -12.27
CA LEU A 154 0.04 14.02 -13.39
C LEU A 154 0.10 15.55 -13.40
N ALA A 155 -0.12 16.18 -12.25
CA ALA A 155 -0.06 17.64 -12.11
C ALA A 155 1.31 18.23 -12.46
N ARG A 156 2.38 17.46 -12.21
CA ARG A 156 3.77 17.82 -12.53
C ARG A 156 4.21 17.38 -13.93
N ASN A 157 3.31 16.79 -14.72
CA ASN A 157 3.61 16.15 -16.00
C ASN A 157 4.78 15.13 -15.92
N ALA A 158 4.99 14.51 -14.76
CA ALA A 158 6.03 13.53 -14.51
C ALA A 158 5.58 12.10 -14.87
N PRO A 159 6.50 11.16 -15.14
CA PRO A 159 6.17 9.73 -15.27
C PRO A 159 5.72 9.16 -13.94
N PHE A 160 4.89 8.08 -13.97
CA PHE A 160 4.37 7.40 -12.79
C PHE A 160 4.19 5.89 -13.04
N ASP A 161 5.16 5.30 -13.69
CA ASP A 161 5.12 3.90 -14.14
C ASP A 161 5.21 2.91 -12.98
N SER A 162 5.90 3.27 -11.91
CA SER A 162 6.11 2.39 -10.74
C SER A 162 4.85 2.37 -9.86
N VAL A 163 4.22 3.52 -9.60
CA VAL A 163 2.97 3.55 -8.82
C VAL A 163 1.80 2.90 -9.57
N ALA A 164 1.77 2.96 -10.89
CA ALA A 164 0.72 2.33 -11.70
C ALA A 164 0.69 0.80 -11.56
N VAL A 165 1.78 0.19 -11.12
CA VAL A 165 1.84 -1.26 -10.83
C VAL A 165 0.91 -1.65 -9.68
N LEU A 166 0.76 -0.80 -8.67
CA LEU A 166 -0.06 -1.09 -7.50
C LEU A 166 -1.55 -1.32 -7.85
N PRO A 167 -2.24 -0.37 -8.51
CA PRO A 167 -3.60 -0.57 -8.94
C PRO A 167 -3.74 -1.64 -10.03
N ALA A 168 -2.71 -1.86 -10.85
CA ALA A 168 -2.71 -2.97 -11.81
C ALA A 168 -2.66 -4.34 -11.13
N LEU A 169 -1.91 -4.49 -10.03
CA LEU A 169 -1.92 -5.67 -9.18
C LEU A 169 -3.32 -5.89 -8.58
N PHE A 170 -3.97 -4.80 -8.13
CA PHE A 170 -5.33 -4.93 -7.62
C PHE A 170 -6.33 -5.34 -8.71
N LEU A 171 -6.24 -4.82 -9.93
CA LEU A 171 -7.10 -5.25 -11.03
C LEU A 171 -6.94 -6.76 -11.33
N ALA A 172 -5.71 -7.26 -11.36
CA ALA A 172 -5.47 -8.70 -11.53
C ALA A 172 -6.01 -9.53 -10.35
N TYR A 173 -5.88 -9.01 -9.13
CA TYR A 173 -6.45 -9.59 -7.94
C TYR A 173 -7.99 -9.59 -8.00
N LEU A 174 -8.62 -8.49 -8.40
CA LEU A 174 -10.08 -8.36 -8.57
C LEU A 174 -10.63 -9.36 -9.57
N GLN A 175 -9.93 -9.59 -10.67
CA GLN A 175 -10.31 -10.60 -11.65
C GLN A 175 -10.21 -12.03 -11.10
N ARG A 176 -9.21 -12.32 -10.23
CA ARG A 176 -9.18 -13.62 -9.52
C ARG A 176 -10.30 -13.75 -8.50
N TRP A 177 -10.66 -12.65 -7.81
CA TRP A 177 -11.82 -12.64 -6.94
C TRP A 177 -13.11 -12.90 -7.73
N HIS A 178 -13.33 -12.20 -8.83
CA HIS A 178 -14.47 -12.40 -9.73
C HIS A 178 -14.58 -13.86 -10.23
N ALA A 179 -13.46 -14.48 -10.55
CA ALA A 179 -13.39 -15.87 -10.98
C ALA A 179 -13.47 -16.91 -9.83
N GLY A 180 -13.67 -16.48 -8.58
CA GLY A 180 -13.70 -17.36 -7.40
C GLY A 180 -12.36 -18.04 -7.10
N ARG A 181 -11.23 -17.44 -7.49
CA ARG A 181 -9.88 -18.03 -7.37
C ARG A 181 -9.00 -17.38 -6.31
N ILE A 182 -9.57 -16.56 -5.42
CA ILE A 182 -8.88 -16.06 -4.23
C ILE A 182 -9.02 -17.10 -3.12
N PRO A 183 -7.93 -17.46 -2.39
CA PRO A 183 -7.94 -18.56 -1.42
C PRO A 183 -8.62 -18.22 -0.08
N TYR A 184 -9.23 -17.02 0.02
CA TYR A 184 -9.89 -16.52 1.23
C TYR A 184 -11.07 -15.60 0.86
N THR A 185 -11.88 -15.24 1.85
CA THR A 185 -12.96 -14.26 1.63
C THR A 185 -12.38 -12.86 1.54
N TYR A 186 -12.57 -12.19 0.41
CA TYR A 186 -12.27 -10.78 0.25
C TYR A 186 -13.41 -9.92 0.80
N GLN A 187 -13.07 -8.90 1.56
CA GLN A 187 -13.99 -7.92 2.12
C GLN A 187 -13.54 -6.52 1.73
N ASP A 188 -14.51 -5.70 1.31
CA ASP A 188 -14.28 -4.30 0.96
C ASP A 188 -15.59 -3.53 1.16
N GLN A 189 -15.61 -2.63 2.15
CA GLN A 189 -16.84 -1.92 2.54
C GLN A 189 -17.23 -0.82 1.52
N ALA A 190 -16.25 -0.32 0.75
CA ALA A 190 -16.49 0.73 -0.24
C ALA A 190 -16.77 0.17 -1.65
N MET A 191 -16.58 -1.13 -1.85
CA MET A 191 -16.80 -1.78 -3.14
C MET A 191 -18.30 -2.05 -3.38
N ASP A 192 -18.82 -1.57 -4.50
CA ASP A 192 -20.06 -2.10 -5.06
C ASP A 192 -19.74 -3.39 -5.86
N PRO A 193 -20.21 -4.57 -5.41
CA PRO A 193 -19.93 -5.83 -6.10
C PRO A 193 -20.42 -5.84 -7.56
N ALA A 194 -21.54 -5.18 -7.88
CA ALA A 194 -22.06 -5.14 -9.24
C ALA A 194 -21.12 -4.35 -10.16
N VAL A 195 -20.59 -3.23 -9.69
CA VAL A 195 -19.59 -2.44 -10.40
C VAL A 195 -18.30 -3.22 -10.57
N ALA A 196 -17.83 -3.89 -9.53
CA ALA A 196 -16.62 -4.70 -9.58
C ALA A 196 -16.73 -5.86 -10.60
N HIS A 197 -17.87 -6.55 -10.63
CA HIS A 197 -18.15 -7.56 -11.64
C HIS A 197 -18.20 -6.95 -13.05
N ALA A 198 -18.87 -5.83 -13.25
CA ALA A 198 -18.94 -5.16 -14.55
C ALA A 198 -17.55 -4.74 -15.07
N ILE A 199 -16.66 -4.28 -14.21
CA ILE A 199 -15.26 -4.01 -14.58
C ILE A 199 -14.57 -5.27 -15.09
N CYS A 200 -14.73 -6.40 -14.38
CA CYS A 200 -14.09 -7.66 -14.75
C CYS A 200 -14.65 -8.27 -16.04
N ASP A 201 -15.95 -8.10 -16.32
CA ASP A 201 -16.66 -8.63 -17.48
C ASP A 201 -16.52 -7.75 -18.72
N ALA A 202 -15.98 -6.53 -18.59
CA ALA A 202 -15.82 -5.59 -19.69
C ALA A 202 -14.90 -6.15 -20.78
N ALA A 203 -15.17 -5.81 -22.04
CA ALA A 203 -14.30 -6.17 -23.16
C ALA A 203 -12.87 -5.61 -23.03
N ASP A 204 -12.74 -4.45 -22.37
CA ASP A 204 -11.47 -3.84 -21.94
C ASP A 204 -11.54 -3.56 -20.43
N PRO A 205 -11.17 -4.50 -19.58
CA PRO A 205 -11.22 -4.33 -18.13
C PRO A 205 -10.34 -3.19 -17.61
N VAL A 206 -9.22 -2.90 -18.28
CA VAL A 206 -8.33 -1.79 -17.89
C VAL A 206 -9.01 -0.45 -18.12
N ALA A 207 -9.66 -0.26 -19.27
CA ALA A 207 -10.39 0.97 -19.55
C ALA A 207 -11.60 1.13 -18.60
N ALA A 208 -12.36 0.06 -18.36
CA ALA A 208 -13.48 0.07 -17.41
C ALA A 208 -13.02 0.42 -15.99
N TYR A 209 -11.92 -0.18 -15.53
CA TYR A 209 -11.30 0.10 -14.24
C TYR A 209 -10.80 1.55 -14.12
N ALA A 210 -10.15 2.07 -15.17
CA ALA A 210 -9.69 3.45 -15.21
C ALA A 210 -10.83 4.48 -15.30
N ALA A 211 -12.04 4.07 -15.70
CA ALA A 211 -13.21 4.91 -15.77
C ALA A 211 -14.01 5.00 -14.47
N ASP A 212 -13.68 4.15 -13.47
CA ASP A 212 -14.39 4.14 -12.19
C ASP A 212 -14.10 5.41 -11.39
N THR A 213 -15.14 6.20 -11.12
CA THR A 213 -15.00 7.48 -10.41
C THR A 213 -14.83 7.32 -8.89
N THR A 214 -15.21 6.19 -8.32
CA THR A 214 -14.97 5.87 -6.89
C THR A 214 -13.48 5.70 -6.64
N LEU A 215 -12.79 5.05 -7.57
CA LEU A 215 -11.34 4.81 -7.48
C LEU A 215 -10.51 6.05 -7.87
N TRP A 216 -10.92 6.77 -8.92
CA TRP A 216 -10.06 7.75 -9.58
C TRP A 216 -10.52 9.19 -9.47
N GLY A 217 -11.76 9.44 -9.04
CA GLY A 217 -12.32 10.80 -8.96
C GLY A 217 -12.19 11.54 -10.29
N GLU A 218 -11.61 12.72 -10.26
CA GLU A 218 -11.39 13.57 -11.46
C GLU A 218 -10.37 12.99 -12.45
N MET A 219 -9.55 12.02 -12.04
CA MET A 219 -8.61 11.34 -12.94
C MET A 219 -9.27 10.23 -13.77
N ALA A 220 -10.54 9.89 -13.49
CA ALA A 220 -11.24 8.83 -14.22
C ALA A 220 -11.16 9.06 -15.74
N SER A 221 -10.80 8.01 -16.47
CA SER A 221 -10.61 8.03 -17.94
C SER A 221 -9.50 8.98 -18.44
N HIS A 222 -8.65 9.53 -17.57
CA HIS A 222 -7.54 10.36 -18.03
C HIS A 222 -6.60 9.54 -18.93
N PRO A 223 -6.26 9.99 -20.15
CA PRO A 223 -5.53 9.18 -21.14
C PRO A 223 -4.21 8.60 -20.59
N ARG A 224 -3.40 9.43 -19.90
CA ARG A 224 -2.14 8.96 -19.30
C ARG A 224 -2.34 7.93 -18.19
N LEU A 225 -3.45 8.01 -17.44
CA LEU A 225 -3.79 7.00 -16.42
C LEU A 225 -4.12 5.67 -17.11
N VAL A 226 -4.97 5.69 -18.15
CA VAL A 226 -5.34 4.50 -18.92
C VAL A 226 -4.09 3.84 -19.51
N ASP A 227 -3.22 4.62 -20.15
CA ASP A 227 -2.00 4.11 -20.80
C ASP A 227 -1.04 3.49 -19.76
N ALA A 228 -0.80 4.16 -18.64
CA ALA A 228 0.07 3.65 -17.57
C ALA A 228 -0.49 2.38 -16.94
N LEU A 229 -1.81 2.34 -16.66
CA LEU A 229 -2.47 1.14 -16.13
C LEU A 229 -2.38 -0.03 -17.12
N ARG A 230 -2.54 0.21 -18.41
CA ARG A 230 -2.43 -0.81 -19.45
C ARG A 230 -1.04 -1.43 -19.52
N GLN A 231 -0.01 -0.59 -19.50
CA GLN A 231 1.38 -1.05 -19.48
C GLN A 231 1.72 -1.81 -18.19
N ALA A 232 1.32 -1.27 -17.05
CA ALA A 232 1.53 -1.90 -15.75
C ALA A 232 0.79 -3.25 -15.64
N TYR A 233 -0.46 -3.30 -16.14
CA TYR A 233 -1.26 -4.52 -16.13
C TYR A 233 -0.64 -5.63 -16.99
N ALA A 234 -0.09 -5.31 -18.17
CA ALA A 234 0.63 -6.28 -18.99
C ALA A 234 1.85 -6.86 -18.25
N ARG A 235 2.62 -6.00 -17.51
CA ARG A 235 3.74 -6.46 -16.66
C ARG A 235 3.26 -7.36 -15.52
N VAL A 236 2.15 -7.01 -14.88
CA VAL A 236 1.55 -7.83 -13.81
C VAL A 236 1.09 -9.19 -14.33
N LEU A 237 0.45 -9.25 -15.49
CA LEU A 237 0.07 -10.54 -16.09
C LEU A 237 1.27 -11.42 -16.40
N ALA A 238 2.36 -10.84 -16.92
CA ALA A 238 3.61 -11.58 -17.15
C ALA A 238 4.21 -12.09 -15.83
N PHE A 239 4.21 -11.28 -14.77
CA PHE A 239 4.62 -11.69 -13.42
C PHE A 239 3.80 -12.85 -12.90
N VAL A 240 2.48 -12.81 -13.04
CA VAL A 240 1.56 -13.87 -12.60
C VAL A 240 1.78 -15.18 -13.38
N ALA A 241 1.91 -15.10 -14.71
CA ALA A 241 2.14 -16.26 -15.56
C ALA A 241 3.42 -17.01 -15.18
N GLN A 242 4.50 -16.30 -14.86
CA GLN A 242 5.76 -16.91 -14.42
C GLN A 242 5.65 -17.71 -13.11
N ARG A 243 4.67 -17.39 -12.24
CA ARG A 243 4.50 -18.03 -10.94
C ARG A 243 3.44 -19.14 -10.93
N THR A 244 2.51 -19.09 -11.85
CA THR A 244 1.42 -20.08 -11.92
C THR A 244 1.67 -21.18 -12.95
N GLY A 245 2.75 -21.09 -13.74
CA GLY A 245 3.07 -22.05 -14.78
C GLY A 245 2.04 -22.09 -15.92
N ALA A 246 1.28 -21.02 -16.07
CA ALA A 246 0.24 -20.87 -17.10
C ALA A 246 0.74 -20.06 -18.28
#